data_1af65b0801fb80abe235a5ea71309713
#
_entry.id   1af65b0801fb80abe235a5ea71309713
#
_cell.length_a   1.000
_cell.length_b   1.000
_cell.length_c   1.000
_cell.angle_alpha   90.00
_cell.angle_beta   90.00
_cell.angle_gamma   90.00
#
_symmetry.space_group_name_H-M   'P 1'
#
loop_
_entity.id
_entity.type
_entity.pdbx_description
1 polymer ?
#
loop_
_entity_poly.entity_id
_entity_poly.type
_entity_poly.pdbx_seq_one_letter_code
_entity_poly.pdbx_strand_id
1 'polypeptide(L)'
;MIWYPYEQMKTMKEPYKILDAEGVHLYTKDQKLIDSISSWWCMIHGYKHPELTAAIKEQADRFCHVMLGGLTHEPVEKLSDKLQEFLPGDLDYCFFSDSGSVAVEVSLKIALQYNTNQGRKRPLVLALEHAYHGDTFKAMEVGDDEDYHFAFDKKEGVVHIPTEIPALEEAFELYHDRLNCF
;
A
#
# COMPACT_ATOMS: atom_id res chain seq x y z
N MET A 1 18.00 12.96 16.10
CA MET A 1 17.30 11.92 16.90
C MET A 1 16.21 11.32 16.00
N ILE A 2 16.05 10.00 16.00
CA ILE A 2 15.04 9.31 15.20
C ILE A 2 13.81 9.08 16.08
N TRP A 3 12.63 9.37 15.58
CA TRP A 3 11.38 8.92 16.18
C TRP A 3 11.06 7.53 15.59
N TYR A 4 11.19 6.52 16.42
CA TYR A 4 10.92 5.15 15.97
C TYR A 4 9.42 4.87 15.97
N PRO A 5 8.87 4.32 14.87
CA PRO A 5 7.46 3.96 14.80
C PRO A 5 7.12 2.83 15.79
N TYR A 6 5.89 2.84 16.29
CA TYR A 6 5.33 1.85 17.23
C TYR A 6 6.08 1.72 18.56
N GLU A 7 6.88 2.72 18.93
CA GLU A 7 7.66 2.72 20.18
C GLU A 7 7.29 3.87 21.09
N GLN A 8 7.24 3.61 22.39
CA GLN A 8 7.15 4.64 23.40
C GLN A 8 8.54 5.19 23.73
N MET A 9 8.83 6.39 23.26
CA MET A 9 10.16 7.01 23.33
C MET A 9 10.78 7.09 24.74
N LYS A 10 9.95 7.10 25.80
CA LYS A 10 10.44 7.18 27.19
C LYS A 10 10.89 5.82 27.76
N THR A 11 10.38 4.74 27.21
CA THR A 11 10.56 3.38 27.73
C THR A 11 11.15 2.40 26.73
N MET A 12 11.32 2.82 25.48
CA MET A 12 11.89 1.97 24.44
C MET A 12 13.30 1.51 24.79
N LYS A 13 13.62 0.31 24.42
CA LYS A 13 14.98 -0.23 24.48
C LYS A 13 15.82 0.38 23.35
N GLU A 14 17.14 0.40 23.52
CA GLU A 14 18.05 0.80 22.46
C GLU A 14 17.85 -0.15 21.25
N PRO A 15 17.56 0.40 20.04
CA PRO A 15 17.38 -0.41 18.85
C PRO A 15 18.65 -1.14 18.46
N TYR A 16 18.49 -2.32 17.89
CA TYR A 16 19.61 -3.06 17.30
C TYR A 16 20.22 -2.28 16.14
N LYS A 17 21.50 -1.98 16.25
CA LYS A 17 22.25 -1.37 15.13
C LYS A 17 22.67 -2.45 14.15
N ILE A 18 22.00 -2.52 13.01
CA ILE A 18 22.34 -3.46 11.93
C ILE A 18 23.52 -2.94 11.15
N LEU A 19 24.54 -3.77 11.01
CA LEU A 19 25.79 -3.47 10.30
C LEU A 19 25.84 -4.16 8.92
N ASP A 20 25.18 -5.30 8.80
CA ASP A 20 25.10 -6.06 7.55
C ASP A 20 23.86 -6.96 7.53
N ALA A 21 23.49 -7.45 6.35
CA ALA A 21 22.37 -8.37 6.17
C ALA A 21 22.62 -9.30 4.99
N GLU A 22 22.15 -10.56 5.06
CA GLU A 22 22.26 -11.53 3.98
C GLU A 22 21.18 -12.62 4.13
N GLY A 23 20.49 -12.95 3.05
CA GLY A 23 19.39 -13.90 3.08
C GLY A 23 18.32 -13.48 4.08
N VAL A 24 18.05 -14.27 5.11
CA VAL A 24 17.10 -13.96 6.19
C VAL A 24 17.77 -13.41 7.45
N HIS A 25 19.05 -13.11 7.40
CA HIS A 25 19.82 -12.76 8.58
C HIS A 25 20.21 -11.28 8.59
N LEU A 26 20.13 -10.71 9.80
CA LEU A 26 20.63 -9.38 10.14
C LEU A 26 21.83 -9.52 11.08
N TYR A 27 22.85 -8.73 10.88
CA TYR A 27 24.08 -8.79 11.67
C TYR A 27 24.27 -7.48 12.45
N THR A 28 24.37 -7.61 13.77
CA THR A 28 24.84 -6.55 14.65
C THR A 28 26.33 -6.73 14.93
N LYS A 29 26.91 -5.92 15.81
CA LYS A 29 28.31 -6.10 16.25
C LYS A 29 28.54 -7.47 16.90
N ASP A 30 27.56 -7.95 17.68
CA ASP A 30 27.75 -9.07 18.59
C ASP A 30 26.75 -10.23 18.33
N GLN A 31 25.78 -10.04 17.44
CA GLN A 31 24.69 -11.01 17.24
C GLN A 31 24.34 -11.20 15.77
N LYS A 32 23.88 -12.40 15.45
CA LYS A 32 23.21 -12.75 14.21
C LYS A 32 21.72 -12.97 14.51
N LEU A 33 20.86 -12.17 13.94
CA LEU A 33 19.42 -12.19 14.11
C LEU A 33 18.76 -12.84 12.89
N ILE A 34 17.60 -13.44 13.08
CA ILE A 34 16.71 -13.89 12.00
C ILE A 34 15.59 -12.88 11.84
N ASP A 35 15.43 -12.36 10.63
CA ASP A 35 14.28 -11.54 10.26
C ASP A 35 13.14 -12.45 9.80
N SER A 36 12.16 -12.67 10.67
CA SER A 36 11.01 -13.54 10.40
C SER A 36 9.82 -12.81 9.75
N ILE A 37 9.93 -11.50 9.55
CA ILE A 37 8.88 -10.66 8.97
C ILE A 37 9.30 -9.95 7.68
N SER A 38 10.46 -10.34 7.10
CA SER A 38 10.98 -9.80 5.85
C SER A 38 11.01 -8.26 5.81
N SER A 39 11.43 -7.63 6.92
CA SER A 39 11.45 -6.16 7.07
C SER A 39 10.11 -5.51 6.68
N TRP A 40 9.04 -5.96 7.31
CA TRP A 40 7.65 -5.61 6.96
C TRP A 40 7.34 -5.87 5.49
N TRP A 41 7.60 -7.11 5.05
CA TRP A 41 7.30 -7.63 3.70
C TRP A 41 8.08 -6.98 2.54
N CYS A 42 9.06 -6.11 2.84
CA CYS A 42 9.89 -5.50 1.80
C CYS A 42 11.00 -6.43 1.27
N MET A 43 11.52 -7.32 2.13
CA MET A 43 12.63 -8.23 1.82
C MET A 43 12.17 -9.67 1.56
N ILE A 44 11.11 -9.85 0.78
CA ILE A 44 10.50 -11.17 0.49
C ILE A 44 11.44 -12.15 -0.22
N HIS A 45 12.45 -11.65 -0.92
CA HIS A 45 13.50 -12.47 -1.57
C HIS A 45 14.78 -12.55 -0.73
N GLY A 46 14.76 -12.03 0.50
CA GLY A 46 15.92 -11.92 1.37
C GLY A 46 16.81 -10.73 1.07
N TYR A 47 17.69 -10.46 2.03
CA TYR A 47 18.68 -9.38 1.92
C TYR A 47 19.76 -9.74 0.93
N LYS A 48 20.23 -8.75 0.16
CA LYS A 48 21.31 -8.90 -0.84
C LYS A 48 21.04 -9.97 -1.91
N HIS A 49 19.77 -10.16 -2.30
CA HIS A 49 19.48 -11.06 -3.42
C HIS A 49 20.33 -10.65 -4.64
N PRO A 50 21.13 -11.56 -5.22
CA PRO A 50 22.15 -11.19 -6.21
C PRO A 50 21.60 -10.45 -7.43
N GLU A 51 20.52 -10.96 -8.02
CA GLU A 51 19.91 -10.38 -9.22
C GLU A 51 19.29 -9.01 -8.92
N LEU A 52 18.55 -8.87 -7.81
CA LEU A 52 17.93 -7.59 -7.42
C LEU A 52 19.00 -6.53 -7.10
N THR A 53 20.06 -6.95 -6.39
CA THR A 53 21.18 -6.05 -6.07
C THR A 53 21.91 -5.61 -7.33
N ALA A 54 22.13 -6.50 -8.29
CA ALA A 54 22.75 -6.18 -9.57
C ALA A 54 21.90 -5.20 -10.38
N ALA A 55 20.60 -5.46 -10.51
CA ALA A 55 19.66 -4.60 -11.24
C ALA A 55 19.59 -3.18 -10.65
N ILE A 56 19.57 -3.06 -9.30
CA ILE A 56 19.58 -1.74 -8.63
C ILE A 56 20.88 -0.98 -8.95
N LYS A 57 22.03 -1.64 -8.87
CA LYS A 57 23.32 -1.02 -9.16
C LYS A 57 23.40 -0.55 -10.61
N GLU A 58 23.04 -1.42 -11.56
CA GLU A 58 23.02 -1.10 -12.98
C GLU A 58 22.12 0.10 -13.29
N GLN A 59 20.91 0.11 -12.71
CA GLN A 59 19.99 1.25 -12.92
C GLN A 59 20.49 2.52 -12.25
N ALA A 60 21.11 2.44 -11.06
CA ALA A 60 21.67 3.59 -10.36
C ALA A 60 22.83 4.24 -11.14
N ASP A 61 23.63 3.46 -11.86
CA ASP A 61 24.69 3.96 -12.74
C ASP A 61 24.15 4.75 -13.95
N ARG A 62 22.89 4.52 -14.33
CA ARG A 62 22.21 5.26 -15.40
C ARG A 62 21.49 6.50 -14.86
N PHE A 63 20.56 6.31 -13.93
CA PHE A 63 19.83 7.37 -13.20
C PHE A 63 19.00 6.74 -12.07
N CYS A 64 18.81 7.50 -10.99
CA CYS A 64 18.05 7.04 -9.82
C CYS A 64 16.55 7.36 -9.92
N HIS A 65 16.19 8.44 -10.61
CA HIS A 65 14.80 8.88 -10.72
C HIS A 65 14.58 9.73 -11.96
N VAL A 66 13.42 9.53 -12.60
CA VAL A 66 12.84 10.40 -13.62
C VAL A 66 11.35 10.53 -13.36
N MET A 67 10.82 11.75 -13.34
CA MET A 67 9.38 11.99 -13.17
C MET A 67 8.59 11.44 -14.37
N LEU A 68 7.38 10.94 -14.13
CA LEU A 68 6.48 10.46 -15.19
C LEU A 68 5.58 11.55 -15.77
N GLY A 69 5.81 12.81 -15.45
CA GLY A 69 5.08 13.96 -16.01
C GLY A 69 5.61 14.34 -17.39
N GLY A 70 5.17 13.65 -18.42
CA GLY A 70 5.61 13.86 -19.81
C GLY A 70 6.93 13.18 -20.17
N LEU A 71 7.50 12.39 -19.27
CA LEU A 71 8.70 11.57 -19.48
C LEU A 71 8.39 10.11 -19.12
N THR A 72 9.17 9.20 -19.66
CA THR A 72 9.09 7.77 -19.35
C THR A 72 10.47 7.12 -19.33
N HIS A 73 10.54 5.87 -18.94
CA HIS A 73 11.76 5.08 -18.95
C HIS A 73 11.47 3.57 -19.02
N GLU A 74 12.40 2.83 -19.58
CA GLU A 74 12.26 1.39 -19.85
C GLU A 74 11.82 0.55 -18.65
N PRO A 75 12.38 0.70 -17.42
CA PRO A 75 11.92 -0.09 -16.28
C PRO A 75 10.42 0.06 -15.93
N VAL A 76 9.86 1.28 -16.01
CA VAL A 76 8.43 1.48 -15.69
C VAL A 76 7.54 0.94 -16.80
N GLU A 77 7.94 1.08 -18.07
CA GLU A 77 7.20 0.51 -19.21
C GLU A 77 7.13 -1.01 -19.10
N LYS A 78 8.28 -1.67 -18.90
CA LYS A 78 8.33 -3.13 -18.68
C LYS A 78 7.52 -3.60 -17.46
N LEU A 79 7.50 -2.81 -16.39
CA LEU A 79 6.68 -3.13 -15.20
C LEU A 79 5.20 -3.03 -15.54
N SER A 80 4.78 -1.97 -16.24
CA SER A 80 3.39 -1.81 -16.68
C SER A 80 2.95 -2.96 -17.56
N ASP A 81 3.74 -3.33 -18.57
CA ASP A 81 3.44 -4.46 -19.46
C ASP A 81 3.26 -5.77 -18.69
N LYS A 82 4.17 -6.04 -17.76
CA LYS A 82 4.06 -7.24 -16.91
C LYS A 82 2.85 -7.24 -15.99
N LEU A 83 2.47 -6.10 -15.43
CA LEU A 83 1.28 -6.00 -14.59
C LEU A 83 0.01 -6.28 -15.38
N GLN A 84 -0.07 -5.81 -16.63
CA GLN A 84 -1.21 -6.10 -17.51
C GLN A 84 -1.35 -7.61 -17.81
N GLU A 85 -0.25 -8.34 -17.92
CA GLU A 85 -0.29 -9.81 -18.09
C GLU A 85 -0.93 -10.55 -16.90
N PHE A 86 -0.86 -10.00 -15.69
CA PHE A 86 -1.38 -10.61 -14.46
C PHE A 86 -2.79 -10.13 -14.08
N LEU A 87 -3.18 -8.95 -14.55
CA LEU A 87 -4.46 -8.35 -14.17
C LEU A 87 -5.61 -8.91 -15.03
N PRO A 88 -6.80 -9.09 -14.45
CA PRO A 88 -7.96 -9.55 -15.22
C PRO A 88 -8.59 -8.42 -16.04
N GLY A 89 -9.21 -8.79 -17.17
CA GLY A 89 -10.01 -7.86 -17.98
C GLY A 89 -9.16 -6.83 -18.74
N ASP A 90 -9.73 -5.65 -18.97
CA ASP A 90 -9.17 -4.58 -19.80
C ASP A 90 -8.49 -3.50 -18.93
N LEU A 91 -7.70 -3.91 -17.93
CA LEU A 91 -6.96 -3.00 -17.05
C LEU A 91 -5.61 -2.59 -17.67
N ASP A 92 -5.67 -1.73 -18.68
CA ASP A 92 -4.53 -1.38 -19.55
C ASP A 92 -3.62 -0.28 -18.98
N TYR A 93 -4.02 0.36 -17.89
CA TYR A 93 -3.30 1.52 -17.36
C TYR A 93 -2.87 1.31 -15.92
N CYS A 94 -1.59 1.57 -15.63
CA CYS A 94 -1.03 1.53 -14.30
C CYS A 94 -0.74 2.95 -13.79
N PHE A 95 -1.23 3.26 -12.59
CA PHE A 95 -0.84 4.46 -11.87
C PHE A 95 0.11 4.07 -10.74
N PHE A 96 1.33 4.60 -10.75
CA PHE A 96 2.34 4.30 -9.74
C PHE A 96 2.31 5.35 -8.62
N SER A 97 2.37 4.87 -7.39
CA SER A 97 2.46 5.68 -6.18
C SER A 97 3.62 5.19 -5.30
N ASP A 98 3.99 5.99 -4.32
CA ASP A 98 5.12 5.74 -3.42
C ASP A 98 4.78 4.86 -2.21
N SER A 99 3.50 4.59 -1.96
CA SER A 99 3.05 3.71 -0.88
C SER A 99 1.67 3.11 -1.14
N GLY A 100 1.33 2.03 -0.42
CA GLY A 100 -0.01 1.43 -0.44
C GLY A 100 -1.09 2.41 0.02
N SER A 101 -0.83 3.18 1.08
CA SER A 101 -1.76 4.21 1.57
C SER A 101 -2.09 5.24 0.50
N VAL A 102 -1.08 5.73 -0.24
CA VAL A 102 -1.28 6.69 -1.34
C VAL A 102 -1.99 6.02 -2.52
N ALA A 103 -1.73 4.75 -2.80
CA ALA A 103 -2.46 3.99 -3.83
C ALA A 103 -3.96 3.93 -3.52
N VAL A 104 -4.33 3.66 -2.27
CA VAL A 104 -5.73 3.70 -1.81
C VAL A 104 -6.33 5.10 -1.98
N GLU A 105 -5.66 6.14 -1.51
CA GLU A 105 -6.09 7.54 -1.68
C GLU A 105 -6.35 7.89 -3.15
N VAL A 106 -5.45 7.49 -4.04
CA VAL A 106 -5.57 7.78 -5.47
C VAL A 106 -6.72 6.99 -6.09
N SER A 107 -6.90 5.71 -5.75
CA SER A 107 -7.99 4.90 -6.28
C SER A 107 -9.37 5.45 -5.89
N LEU A 108 -9.53 5.88 -4.64
CA LEU A 108 -10.74 6.53 -4.16
C LEU A 108 -11.03 7.85 -4.90
N LYS A 109 -9.99 8.66 -5.14
CA LYS A 109 -10.09 9.89 -5.93
C LYS A 109 -10.48 9.62 -7.38
N ILE A 110 -9.89 8.61 -8.02
CA ILE A 110 -10.22 8.21 -9.39
C ILE A 110 -11.70 7.82 -9.47
N ALA A 111 -12.17 6.95 -8.56
CA ALA A 111 -13.56 6.53 -8.52
C ALA A 111 -14.52 7.71 -8.32
N LEU A 112 -14.22 8.60 -7.36
CA LEU A 112 -15.00 9.80 -7.09
C LEU A 112 -15.05 10.74 -8.32
N GLN A 113 -13.89 11.00 -8.93
CA GLN A 113 -13.79 11.88 -10.11
C GLN A 113 -14.55 11.29 -11.30
N TYR A 114 -14.44 9.98 -11.52
CA TYR A 114 -15.17 9.27 -12.56
C TYR A 114 -16.68 9.46 -12.40
N ASN A 115 -17.24 9.18 -11.21
CA ASN A 115 -18.67 9.35 -10.96
C ASN A 115 -19.11 10.82 -11.08
N THR A 116 -18.31 11.75 -10.58
CA THR A 116 -18.57 13.21 -10.69
C THR A 116 -18.62 13.65 -12.15
N ASN A 117 -17.70 13.19 -12.99
CA ASN A 117 -17.66 13.52 -14.42
C ASN A 117 -18.88 12.97 -15.17
N GLN A 118 -19.50 11.90 -14.66
CA GLN A 118 -20.75 11.34 -15.18
C GLN A 118 -22.02 12.02 -14.59
N GLY A 119 -21.85 13.07 -13.79
CA GLY A 119 -22.96 13.72 -13.09
C GLY A 119 -23.62 12.88 -12.00
N ARG A 120 -22.96 11.82 -11.54
CA ARG A 120 -23.47 10.90 -10.51
C ARG A 120 -23.02 11.33 -9.12
N LYS A 121 -23.96 11.41 -8.17
CA LYS A 121 -23.65 11.63 -6.75
C LYS A 121 -23.58 10.29 -6.02
N ARG A 122 -22.39 9.74 -5.94
CA ARG A 122 -22.12 8.45 -5.29
C ARG A 122 -21.14 8.65 -4.13
N PRO A 123 -21.61 9.01 -2.94
CA PRO A 123 -20.74 9.38 -1.82
C PRO A 123 -20.21 8.19 -1.02
N LEU A 124 -20.79 6.99 -1.17
CA LEU A 124 -20.49 5.86 -0.32
C LEU A 124 -19.34 5.01 -0.88
N VAL A 125 -18.43 4.65 0.01
CA VAL A 125 -17.40 3.62 -0.22
C VAL A 125 -17.81 2.38 0.55
N LEU A 126 -17.79 1.23 -0.07
CA LEU A 126 -17.97 -0.04 0.58
C LEU A 126 -16.60 -0.63 0.90
N ALA A 127 -16.40 -1.10 2.12
CA ALA A 127 -15.14 -1.67 2.58
C ALA A 127 -15.40 -2.90 3.47
N LEU A 128 -14.39 -3.72 3.68
CA LEU A 128 -14.50 -4.90 4.52
C LEU A 128 -14.22 -4.56 5.99
N GLU A 129 -14.93 -5.22 6.89
CA GLU A 129 -14.62 -5.22 8.32
C GLU A 129 -13.20 -5.77 8.55
N HIS A 130 -12.52 -5.23 9.57
CA HIS A 130 -11.17 -5.60 9.97
C HIS A 130 -10.09 -5.42 8.87
N ALA A 131 -10.37 -4.59 7.85
CA ALA A 131 -9.42 -4.31 6.78
C ALA A 131 -8.46 -3.17 7.16
N TYR A 132 -7.19 -3.34 6.79
CA TYR A 132 -6.18 -2.29 6.86
C TYR A 132 -5.84 -1.77 5.46
N HIS A 133 -5.96 -0.46 5.27
CA HIS A 133 -5.73 0.21 3.99
C HIS A 133 -4.59 1.24 4.03
N GLY A 134 -3.93 1.40 5.16
CA GLY A 134 -2.82 2.33 5.36
C GLY A 134 -3.13 3.43 6.37
N ASP A 135 -2.19 4.35 6.55
CA ASP A 135 -2.18 5.34 7.64
C ASP A 135 -2.41 6.78 7.18
N THR A 136 -2.80 7.02 5.94
CA THR A 136 -3.31 8.32 5.51
C THR A 136 -4.76 8.50 5.97
N PHE A 137 -5.22 9.74 6.15
CA PHE A 137 -6.53 10.00 6.73
C PHE A 137 -7.67 9.26 6.02
N LYS A 138 -7.70 9.25 4.69
CA LYS A 138 -8.77 8.56 3.96
C LYS A 138 -8.57 7.05 3.93
N ALA A 139 -7.32 6.57 3.90
CA ALA A 139 -7.02 5.14 4.04
C ALA A 139 -7.44 4.61 5.42
N MET A 140 -7.21 5.37 6.51
CA MET A 140 -7.71 5.03 7.85
C MET A 140 -9.25 5.05 7.92
N GLU A 141 -9.89 6.01 7.25
CA GLU A 141 -11.35 6.13 7.23
C GLU A 141 -12.04 4.95 6.52
N VAL A 142 -11.44 4.43 5.44
CA VAL A 142 -11.94 3.23 4.75
C VAL A 142 -11.45 1.92 5.38
N GLY A 143 -10.41 1.98 6.21
CA GLY A 143 -9.99 0.87 7.04
C GLY A 143 -10.97 0.61 8.20
N ASP A 144 -10.80 -0.52 8.88
CA ASP A 144 -11.60 -0.87 10.06
C ASP A 144 -10.66 -1.43 11.15
N ASP A 145 -9.73 -0.57 11.58
CA ASP A 145 -8.76 -0.85 12.62
C ASP A 145 -9.03 0.06 13.83
N GLU A 146 -9.75 -0.47 14.80
CA GLU A 146 -10.12 0.26 16.01
C GLU A 146 -8.94 0.39 17.00
N ASP A 147 -7.95 -0.49 16.93
CA ASP A 147 -6.84 -0.53 17.89
C ASP A 147 -5.83 0.61 17.65
N TYR A 148 -5.51 0.89 16.38
CA TYR A 148 -4.49 1.87 16.00
C TYR A 148 -5.05 3.22 15.58
N HIS A 149 -6.26 3.24 15.02
CA HIS A 149 -6.82 4.43 14.38
C HIS A 149 -7.97 5.08 15.17
N PHE A 150 -8.27 4.65 16.39
CA PHE A 150 -9.40 5.14 17.20
C PHE A 150 -9.48 6.67 17.34
N ALA A 151 -8.33 7.36 17.34
CA ALA A 151 -8.25 8.82 17.44
C ALA A 151 -8.65 9.54 16.14
N PHE A 152 -8.69 8.83 15.01
CA PHE A 152 -8.92 9.36 13.67
C PHE A 152 -10.22 8.86 13.04
N ASP A 153 -11.03 8.18 13.83
CA ASP A 153 -12.27 7.54 13.36
C ASP A 153 -13.30 8.58 12.90
N LYS A 154 -13.35 8.82 11.60
CA LYS A 154 -14.38 9.58 10.90
C LYS A 154 -14.85 8.79 9.69
N LYS A 155 -15.67 7.78 9.94
CA LYS A 155 -16.19 6.88 8.88
C LYS A 155 -17.33 7.50 8.07
N GLU A 156 -17.29 8.82 7.80
CA GLU A 156 -18.29 9.49 6.98
C GLU A 156 -18.26 8.96 5.53
N GLY A 157 -19.38 8.38 5.11
CA GLY A 157 -19.52 7.86 3.74
C GLY A 157 -18.82 6.51 3.51
N VAL A 158 -18.45 5.79 4.56
CA VAL A 158 -17.93 4.42 4.45
C VAL A 158 -18.93 3.45 5.08
N VAL A 159 -19.17 2.34 4.41
CA VAL A 159 -19.98 1.21 4.88
C VAL A 159 -19.10 0.00 4.98
N HIS A 160 -18.89 -0.50 6.19
CA HIS A 160 -18.13 -1.73 6.43
C HIS A 160 -19.06 -2.93 6.42
N ILE A 161 -18.64 -4.00 5.78
CA ILE A 161 -19.38 -5.26 5.67
C ILE A 161 -18.51 -6.45 6.04
N PRO A 162 -19.09 -7.54 6.56
CA PRO A 162 -18.37 -8.80 6.75
C PRO A 162 -17.75 -9.33 5.45
N THR A 163 -16.68 -10.12 5.57
CA THR A 163 -15.99 -10.75 4.44
C THR A 163 -16.77 -11.97 3.95
N GLU A 164 -18.03 -11.76 3.56
CA GLU A 164 -18.96 -12.80 3.13
C GLU A 164 -19.71 -12.37 1.87
N ILE A 165 -19.86 -13.29 0.90
CA ILE A 165 -20.55 -12.98 -0.38
C ILE A 165 -21.99 -12.49 -0.15
N PRO A 166 -22.83 -13.11 0.72
CA PRO A 166 -24.18 -12.61 0.95
C PRO A 166 -24.24 -11.17 1.46
N ALA A 167 -23.30 -10.78 2.36
CA ALA A 167 -23.21 -9.41 2.85
C ALA A 167 -22.85 -8.42 1.75
N LEU A 168 -21.97 -8.83 0.84
CA LEU A 168 -21.60 -8.04 -0.32
C LEU A 168 -22.79 -7.84 -1.28
N GLU A 169 -23.52 -8.93 -1.59
CA GLU A 169 -24.71 -8.88 -2.43
C GLU A 169 -25.79 -7.97 -1.84
N GLU A 170 -26.10 -8.12 -0.56
CA GLU A 170 -27.05 -7.26 0.16
C GLU A 170 -26.62 -5.78 0.14
N ALA A 171 -25.33 -5.50 0.36
CA ALA A 171 -24.83 -4.13 0.33
C ALA A 171 -24.93 -3.51 -1.07
N PHE A 172 -24.65 -4.29 -2.13
CA PHE A 172 -24.84 -3.82 -3.50
C PHE A 172 -26.32 -3.56 -3.82
N GLU A 173 -27.26 -4.41 -3.40
CA GLU A 173 -28.68 -4.17 -3.57
C GLU A 173 -29.14 -2.90 -2.84
N LEU A 174 -28.66 -2.69 -1.62
CA LEU A 174 -29.07 -1.56 -0.78
C LEU A 174 -28.46 -0.21 -1.21
N TYR A 175 -27.22 -0.21 -1.71
CA TYR A 175 -26.46 1.03 -1.95
C TYR A 175 -26.08 1.27 -3.40
N HIS A 176 -26.47 0.42 -4.38
CA HIS A 176 -26.00 0.43 -5.77
C HIS A 176 -26.05 1.80 -6.47
N ASP A 177 -27.04 2.64 -6.16
CA ASP A 177 -27.21 3.98 -6.73
C ASP A 177 -26.38 5.06 -6.03
N ARG A 178 -25.87 4.79 -4.84
CA ARG A 178 -25.06 5.67 -4.00
C ARG A 178 -23.60 5.24 -3.89
N LEU A 179 -23.27 4.03 -4.32
CA LEU A 179 -21.96 3.42 -4.17
C LEU A 179 -20.96 4.04 -5.14
N ASN A 180 -19.87 4.56 -4.60
CA ASN A 180 -18.75 5.10 -5.36
C ASN A 180 -17.81 3.98 -5.85
N CYS A 181 -17.36 3.16 -4.92
CA CYS A 181 -16.50 1.99 -5.16
C CYS A 181 -16.60 0.99 -3.99
N PHE A 182 -16.04 -0.17 -4.25
CA PHE A 182 -15.77 -1.22 -3.28
C PHE A 182 -14.28 -1.56 -3.34
#